data_2d8e2693527788b569c1670c0a5ae820
#
_entry.id   2d8e2693527788b569c1670c0a5ae820
#
_cell.length_a   1.000
_cell.length_b   1.000
_cell.length_c   1.000
_cell.angle_alpha   90.00
_cell.angle_beta   90.00
_cell.angle_gamma   90.00
#
_symmetry.space_group_name_H-M   'P 1'
#
loop_
_entity.id
_entity.type
_entity.pdbx_description
1 polymer ?
#
loop_
_entity_poly.entity_id
_entity_poly.type
_entity_poly.pdbx_seq_one_letter_code
_entity_poly.pdbx_strand_id
1 'polypeptide(L)'
;MFRKINDNLSVSPQISLDDVAAAKAEGVSLIINNRPDGEDPGAPQSADIEAAARDAGLKYIAIPITHSGFSGPQVDAMIAALAEGDKALAYCRSGTRSTLLWALAQAKQGMEPDEIARLAGNAGYDITPVRAMIDALAAGS
;
A
#
# COMPACT_ATOMS: atom_id res chain seq x y z
N MET A 1 -12.92 6.04 -4.79
CA MET A 1 -12.07 6.39 -3.64
C MET A 1 -11.04 5.31 -3.35
N PHE A 2 -11.44 4.14 -2.87
CA PHE A 2 -10.50 3.02 -2.76
C PHE A 2 -10.36 2.39 -4.14
N ARG A 3 -9.12 2.19 -4.57
CA ARG A 3 -8.83 1.68 -5.90
C ARG A 3 -8.34 0.24 -5.79
N LYS A 4 -9.15 -0.69 -6.27
CA LYS A 4 -8.85 -2.12 -6.19
C LYS A 4 -7.69 -2.47 -7.11
N ILE A 5 -6.62 -3.05 -6.55
CA ILE A 5 -5.51 -3.64 -7.30
C ILE A 5 -5.85 -5.09 -7.63
N ASN A 6 -6.24 -5.86 -6.61
CA ASN A 6 -6.67 -7.26 -6.74
C ASN A 6 -7.65 -7.58 -5.61
N ASP A 7 -8.03 -8.84 -5.45
CA ASP A 7 -9.00 -9.25 -4.44
C ASP A 7 -8.51 -9.01 -3.00
N ASN A 8 -7.19 -8.88 -2.79
CA ASN A 8 -6.59 -8.78 -1.47
C ASN A 8 -6.09 -7.37 -1.13
N LEU A 9 -6.00 -6.47 -2.10
CA LEU A 9 -5.46 -5.14 -1.87
C LEU A 9 -6.21 -4.07 -2.65
N SER A 10 -6.60 -3.03 -1.93
CA SER A 10 -6.99 -1.74 -2.51
C SER A 10 -5.99 -0.68 -2.07
N VAL A 11 -5.82 0.35 -2.86
CA VAL A 11 -4.98 1.51 -2.52
C VAL A 11 -5.83 2.77 -2.55
N SER A 12 -5.39 3.80 -1.84
CA SER A 12 -6.14 5.03 -1.69
C SER A 12 -5.23 6.23 -1.50
N PRO A 13 -5.66 7.42 -1.95
CA PRO A 13 -5.12 8.66 -1.41
C PRO A 13 -5.32 8.73 0.10
N GLN A 14 -4.79 9.76 0.75
CA GLN A 14 -4.95 9.97 2.19
C GLN A 14 -6.39 9.70 2.64
N ILE A 15 -6.53 8.86 3.65
CA ILE A 15 -7.85 8.51 4.21
C ILE A 15 -8.16 9.36 5.43
N SER A 16 -9.46 9.52 5.70
CA SER A 16 -9.98 10.14 6.91
C SER A 16 -10.30 9.08 7.96
N LEU A 17 -10.68 9.51 9.15
CA LEU A 17 -11.15 8.59 10.18
C LEU A 17 -12.44 7.89 9.75
N ASP A 18 -13.32 8.58 9.04
CA ASP A 18 -14.56 7.99 8.51
C ASP A 18 -14.27 6.94 7.45
N ASP A 19 -13.20 7.10 6.68
CA ASP A 19 -12.79 6.12 5.67
C ASP A 19 -12.39 4.78 6.30
N VAL A 20 -11.90 4.78 7.52
CA VAL A 20 -11.58 3.54 8.24
C VAL A 20 -12.84 2.70 8.43
N ALA A 21 -13.94 3.32 8.83
CA ALA A 21 -15.22 2.62 8.98
C ALA A 21 -15.74 2.12 7.62
N ALA A 22 -15.59 2.94 6.57
CA ALA A 22 -15.97 2.53 5.22
C ALA A 22 -15.17 1.33 4.73
N ALA A 23 -13.87 1.32 5.02
CA ALA A 23 -13.00 0.19 4.66
C ALA A 23 -13.45 -1.09 5.37
N LYS A 24 -13.76 -1.00 6.65
CA LYS A 24 -14.28 -2.15 7.41
C LYS A 24 -15.57 -2.69 6.78
N ALA A 25 -16.47 -1.80 6.38
CA ALA A 25 -17.73 -2.19 5.75
C ALA A 25 -17.51 -2.93 4.44
N GLU A 26 -16.40 -2.67 3.74
CA GLU A 26 -16.04 -3.37 2.50
C GLU A 26 -15.26 -4.67 2.75
N GLY A 27 -15.08 -5.06 4.00
CA GLY A 27 -14.39 -6.30 4.34
C GLY A 27 -12.89 -6.16 4.57
N VAL A 28 -12.37 -4.94 4.59
CA VAL A 28 -10.95 -4.70 4.91
C VAL A 28 -10.69 -5.08 6.36
N SER A 29 -9.58 -5.77 6.61
CA SER A 29 -9.15 -6.18 7.94
C SER A 29 -7.76 -5.66 8.31
N LEU A 30 -7.02 -5.06 7.36
CA LEU A 30 -5.69 -4.50 7.58
C LEU A 30 -5.57 -3.14 6.90
N ILE A 31 -5.12 -2.14 7.65
CA ILE A 31 -4.74 -0.82 7.11
C ILE A 31 -3.22 -0.75 7.05
N ILE A 32 -2.70 -0.38 5.89
CA ILE A 32 -1.25 -0.15 5.67
C ILE A 32 -1.05 1.33 5.38
N ASN A 33 -0.27 2.00 6.22
CA ASN A 33 0.04 3.42 6.05
C ASN A 33 1.44 3.57 5.46
N ASN A 34 1.53 4.07 4.24
CA ASN A 34 2.80 4.34 3.56
C ASN A 34 3.20 5.81 3.61
N ARG A 35 2.41 6.66 4.24
CA ARG A 35 2.68 8.10 4.31
C ARG A 35 3.42 8.44 5.60
N PRO A 36 4.61 9.09 5.52
CA PRO A 36 5.29 9.57 6.72
C PRO A 36 4.46 10.63 7.44
N ASP A 37 4.57 10.66 8.78
CA ASP A 37 3.95 11.71 9.57
C ASP A 37 4.56 13.08 9.22
N GLY A 38 3.75 14.11 9.37
CA GLY A 38 4.21 15.49 9.20
C GLY A 38 4.22 16.01 7.78
N GLU A 39 3.87 15.19 6.77
CA GLU A 39 3.77 15.70 5.39
C GLU A 39 2.65 16.73 5.24
N ASP A 40 1.56 16.54 5.97
CA ASP A 40 0.43 17.46 5.98
C ASP A 40 -0.15 17.51 7.38
N PRO A 41 0.13 18.61 8.14
CA PRO A 41 -0.41 18.72 9.50
C PRO A 41 -1.94 18.75 9.56
N GLY A 42 -2.61 19.09 8.46
CA GLY A 42 -4.07 19.09 8.39
C GLY A 42 -4.69 17.71 8.18
N ALA A 43 -3.91 16.71 7.85
CA ALA A 43 -4.40 15.35 7.65
C ALA A 43 -4.27 14.55 8.95
N PRO A 44 -5.08 13.47 9.12
CA PRO A 44 -4.85 12.53 10.22
C PRO A 44 -3.45 11.93 10.14
N GLN A 45 -2.75 11.91 11.27
CA GLN A 45 -1.42 11.32 11.35
C GLN A 45 -1.51 9.82 11.66
N SER A 46 -0.36 9.13 11.66
CA SER A 46 -0.31 7.69 11.87
C SER A 46 -1.04 7.25 13.14
N ALA A 47 -0.80 7.95 14.26
CA ALA A 47 -1.43 7.60 15.54
C ALA A 47 -2.96 7.71 15.48
N ASP A 48 -3.49 8.69 14.74
CA ASP A 48 -4.94 8.90 14.61
C ASP A 48 -5.58 7.77 13.82
N ILE A 49 -4.96 7.38 12.70
CA ILE A 49 -5.47 6.29 11.85
C ILE A 49 -5.32 4.95 12.58
N GLU A 50 -4.19 4.75 13.27
CA GLU A 50 -3.99 3.51 14.04
C GLU A 50 -5.07 3.35 15.11
N ALA A 51 -5.36 4.40 15.86
CA ALA A 51 -6.40 4.36 16.91
C ALA A 51 -7.76 4.03 16.30
N ALA A 52 -8.12 4.69 15.20
CA ALA A 52 -9.39 4.42 14.51
C ALA A 52 -9.47 2.99 14.00
N ALA A 53 -8.37 2.47 13.43
CA ALA A 53 -8.32 1.10 12.92
C ALA A 53 -8.51 0.09 14.04
N ARG A 54 -7.80 0.25 15.16
CA ARG A 54 -7.91 -0.65 16.30
C ARG A 54 -9.28 -0.59 16.96
N ASP A 55 -9.87 0.60 17.09
CA ASP A 55 -11.22 0.76 17.60
C ASP A 55 -12.25 0.06 16.71
N ALA A 56 -12.01 0.02 15.42
CA ALA A 56 -12.87 -0.68 14.47
C ALA A 56 -12.58 -2.19 14.39
N GLY A 57 -11.56 -2.68 15.11
CA GLY A 57 -11.18 -4.09 15.07
C GLY A 57 -10.28 -4.47 13.89
N LEU A 58 -9.67 -3.49 13.23
CA LEU A 58 -8.76 -3.72 12.12
C LEU A 58 -7.32 -3.79 12.60
N LYS A 59 -6.49 -4.55 11.89
CA LYS A 59 -5.04 -4.51 12.07
C LYS A 59 -4.48 -3.24 11.43
N TYR A 60 -3.32 -2.80 11.90
CA TYR A 60 -2.65 -1.60 11.38
C TYR A 60 -1.15 -1.83 11.34
N ILE A 61 -0.53 -1.39 10.23
CA ILE A 61 0.92 -1.38 10.09
C ILE A 61 1.35 -0.11 9.36
N ALA A 62 2.44 0.50 9.82
CA ALA A 62 3.04 1.66 9.15
C ALA A 62 4.33 1.21 8.45
N ILE A 63 4.42 1.48 7.15
CA ILE A 63 5.62 1.26 6.34
C ILE A 63 5.87 2.57 5.60
N PRO A 64 6.40 3.60 6.27
CA PRO A 64 6.51 4.92 5.66
C PRO A 64 7.52 4.94 4.53
N ILE A 65 7.12 5.54 3.41
CA ILE A 65 7.96 5.74 2.23
C ILE A 65 8.19 7.25 2.11
N THR A 66 9.45 7.66 2.18
CA THR A 66 9.86 9.07 2.08
C THR A 66 10.39 9.38 0.68
N HIS A 67 10.84 10.61 0.47
CA HIS A 67 11.52 11.01 -0.77
C HIS A 67 12.85 10.28 -0.99
N SER A 68 13.37 9.60 0.03
CA SER A 68 14.56 8.74 -0.13
C SER A 68 14.30 7.52 -1.00
N GLY A 69 13.02 7.24 -1.30
CA GLY A 69 12.63 6.15 -2.17
C GLY A 69 12.40 4.84 -1.43
N PHE A 70 12.48 3.75 -2.18
CA PHE A 70 12.17 2.41 -1.68
C PHE A 70 13.45 1.66 -1.31
N SER A 71 13.38 0.87 -0.24
CA SER A 71 14.50 0.06 0.23
C SER A 71 14.07 -1.40 0.41
N GLY A 72 15.07 -2.30 0.50
CA GLY A 72 14.81 -3.72 0.73
C GLY A 72 13.96 -4.00 1.97
N PRO A 73 14.28 -3.40 3.13
CA PRO A 73 13.46 -3.61 4.34
C PRO A 73 11.99 -3.20 4.17
N GLN A 74 11.72 -2.12 3.45
CA GLN A 74 10.34 -1.69 3.18
C GLN A 74 9.60 -2.69 2.30
N VAL A 75 10.26 -3.18 1.25
CA VAL A 75 9.70 -4.20 0.36
C VAL A 75 9.39 -5.48 1.14
N ASP A 76 10.32 -5.92 1.98
CA ASP A 76 10.14 -7.12 2.80
C ASP A 76 9.01 -6.95 3.82
N ALA A 77 8.87 -5.76 4.41
CA ALA A 77 7.76 -5.46 5.32
C ALA A 77 6.42 -5.52 4.60
N MET A 78 6.35 -5.04 3.36
CA MET A 78 5.12 -5.11 2.56
C MET A 78 4.78 -6.57 2.22
N ILE A 79 5.76 -7.37 1.84
CA ILE A 79 5.56 -8.80 1.60
C ILE A 79 4.99 -9.46 2.85
N ALA A 80 5.59 -9.22 4.01
CA ALA A 80 5.14 -9.81 5.27
C ALA A 80 3.71 -9.39 5.62
N ALA A 81 3.38 -8.11 5.43
CA ALA A 81 2.04 -7.60 5.71
C ALA A 81 0.99 -8.26 4.82
N LEU A 82 1.28 -8.40 3.53
CA LEU A 82 0.35 -9.01 2.57
C LEU A 82 0.24 -10.53 2.75
N ALA A 83 1.27 -11.17 3.30
CA ALA A 83 1.27 -12.62 3.51
C ALA A 83 0.32 -13.08 4.62
N GLU A 84 -0.16 -12.18 5.46
CA GLU A 84 -1.11 -12.54 6.53
C GLU A 84 -2.49 -12.92 6.01
N GLY A 85 -2.75 -12.75 4.71
CA GLY A 85 -4.00 -13.18 4.10
C GLY A 85 -5.18 -12.26 4.32
N ASP A 86 -4.96 -11.11 4.93
CA ASP A 86 -6.01 -10.11 5.15
C ASP A 86 -6.36 -9.40 3.85
N LYS A 87 -7.58 -8.89 3.78
CA LYS A 87 -7.94 -7.92 2.76
C LYS A 87 -7.45 -6.56 3.25
N ALA A 88 -6.50 -5.97 2.53
CA ALA A 88 -5.79 -4.78 2.98
C ALA A 88 -6.20 -3.53 2.20
N LEU A 89 -6.15 -2.39 2.87
CA LEU A 89 -6.20 -1.06 2.27
C LEU A 89 -4.88 -0.36 2.59
N ALA A 90 -4.11 -0.04 1.55
CA ALA A 90 -2.87 0.73 1.70
C ALA A 90 -3.11 2.16 1.23
N TYR A 91 -2.55 3.13 1.93
CA TYR A 91 -2.72 4.52 1.54
C TYR A 91 -1.42 5.32 1.72
N CYS A 92 -1.33 6.38 0.95
CA CYS A 92 -0.34 7.45 1.11
C CYS A 92 -1.01 8.75 0.68
N ARG A 93 -0.26 9.77 0.27
CA ARG A 93 -0.88 11.02 -0.15
C ARG A 93 -1.80 10.84 -1.36
N SER A 94 -1.34 10.11 -2.39
CA SER A 94 -2.09 9.92 -3.65
C SER A 94 -2.42 8.47 -3.96
N GLY A 95 -1.85 7.53 -3.20
CA GLY A 95 -1.91 6.10 -3.50
C GLY A 95 -0.74 5.61 -4.34
N THR A 96 0.07 6.51 -4.88
CA THR A 96 1.18 6.14 -5.77
C THR A 96 2.26 5.35 -5.04
N ARG A 97 2.76 5.84 -3.90
CA ARG A 97 3.79 5.13 -3.13
C ARG A 97 3.31 3.76 -2.69
N SER A 98 2.06 3.65 -2.28
CA SER A 98 1.46 2.36 -1.89
C SER A 98 1.44 1.39 -3.07
N THR A 99 1.05 1.85 -4.25
CA THR A 99 1.02 1.03 -5.45
C THR A 99 2.43 0.61 -5.88
N LEU A 100 3.38 1.53 -5.84
CA LEU A 100 4.76 1.22 -6.23
C LEU A 100 5.41 0.24 -5.25
N LEU A 101 5.15 0.37 -3.95
CA LEU A 101 5.66 -0.58 -2.97
C LEU A 101 5.06 -1.97 -3.16
N TRP A 102 3.75 -2.04 -3.42
CA TRP A 102 3.10 -3.31 -3.78
C TRP A 102 3.74 -3.93 -5.02
N ALA A 103 4.00 -3.13 -6.05
CA ALA A 103 4.61 -3.60 -7.28
C ALA A 103 5.98 -4.22 -7.05
N LEU A 104 6.82 -3.57 -6.23
CA LEU A 104 8.14 -4.09 -5.88
C LEU A 104 8.03 -5.38 -5.07
N ALA A 105 7.07 -5.47 -4.15
CA ALA A 105 6.82 -6.68 -3.37
C ALA A 105 6.43 -7.85 -4.28
N GLN A 106 5.54 -7.62 -5.24
CA GLN A 106 5.11 -8.67 -6.17
C GLN A 106 6.23 -9.11 -7.10
N ALA A 107 7.05 -8.16 -7.57
CA ALA A 107 8.20 -8.49 -8.41
C ALA A 107 9.20 -9.39 -7.67
N LYS A 108 9.47 -9.08 -6.42
CA LYS A 108 10.35 -9.90 -5.60
C LYS A 108 9.81 -11.31 -5.38
N GLN A 109 8.49 -11.45 -5.39
CA GLN A 109 7.82 -12.76 -5.24
C GLN A 109 7.61 -13.49 -6.57
N GLY A 110 8.08 -12.94 -7.68
CA GLY A 110 8.08 -13.60 -8.97
C GLY A 110 6.93 -13.28 -9.90
N MET A 111 6.09 -12.30 -9.58
CA MET A 111 5.04 -11.89 -10.50
C MET A 111 5.65 -11.25 -11.75
N GLU A 112 5.11 -11.57 -12.93
CA GLU A 112 5.58 -11.00 -14.19
C GLU A 112 5.43 -9.48 -14.21
N PRO A 113 6.49 -8.73 -14.62
CA PRO A 113 6.41 -7.26 -14.67
C PRO A 113 5.25 -6.70 -15.47
N ASP A 114 4.89 -7.33 -16.59
CA ASP A 114 3.77 -6.87 -17.40
C ASP A 114 2.43 -7.07 -16.69
N GLU A 115 2.29 -8.14 -15.91
CA GLU A 115 1.10 -8.37 -15.09
C GLU A 115 0.99 -7.33 -13.98
N ILE A 116 2.10 -6.99 -13.34
CA ILE A 116 2.16 -5.92 -12.34
C ILE A 116 1.71 -4.60 -12.96
N ALA A 117 2.24 -4.26 -14.13
CA ALA A 117 1.88 -3.03 -14.85
C ALA A 117 0.39 -3.00 -15.19
N ARG A 118 -0.18 -4.14 -15.61
CA ARG A 118 -1.58 -4.25 -15.96
C ARG A 118 -2.48 -4.01 -14.76
N LEU A 119 -2.19 -4.65 -13.63
CA LEU A 119 -2.99 -4.50 -12.42
C LEU A 119 -2.93 -3.07 -11.88
N ALA A 120 -1.74 -2.47 -11.83
CA ALA A 120 -1.59 -1.07 -11.39
C ALA A 120 -2.31 -0.12 -12.34
N GLY A 121 -2.17 -0.32 -13.65
CA GLY A 121 -2.81 0.49 -14.66
C GLY A 121 -4.33 0.45 -14.58
N ASN A 122 -4.90 -0.72 -14.31
CA ASN A 122 -6.35 -0.87 -14.11
C ASN A 122 -6.85 -0.06 -12.90
N ALA A 123 -6.01 0.13 -11.90
CA ALA A 123 -6.34 0.96 -10.74
C ALA A 123 -6.02 2.44 -10.97
N GLY A 124 -5.45 2.80 -12.10
CA GLY A 124 -5.16 4.18 -12.47
C GLY A 124 -3.75 4.65 -12.10
N TYR A 125 -2.83 3.73 -11.85
CA TYR A 125 -1.45 4.07 -11.46
C TYR A 125 -0.44 3.60 -12.51
N ASP A 126 0.68 4.34 -12.58
CA ASP A 126 1.78 4.07 -13.50
C ASP A 126 2.99 3.59 -12.72
N ILE A 127 3.50 2.39 -13.03
CA ILE A 127 4.66 1.80 -12.34
C ILE A 127 5.99 2.18 -13.01
N THR A 128 5.97 2.97 -14.08
CA THR A 128 7.19 3.35 -14.80
C THR A 128 8.30 3.90 -13.90
N PRO A 129 8.02 4.73 -12.87
CA PRO A 129 9.07 5.24 -12.00
C PRO A 129 9.94 4.17 -11.33
N VAL A 130 9.42 2.95 -11.16
CA VAL A 130 10.15 1.84 -10.53
C VAL A 130 10.30 0.63 -11.46
N ARG A 131 10.04 0.79 -12.76
CA ARG A 131 10.06 -0.34 -13.71
C ARG A 131 11.40 -1.06 -13.72
N ALA A 132 12.51 -0.32 -13.70
CA ALA A 132 13.83 -0.95 -13.69
C ALA A 132 14.05 -1.79 -12.43
N MET A 133 13.58 -1.30 -11.26
CA MET A 133 13.66 -2.07 -10.01
C MET A 133 12.78 -3.31 -10.07
N ILE A 134 11.58 -3.18 -10.64
CA ILE A 134 10.67 -4.31 -10.83
C ILE A 134 11.33 -5.39 -11.69
N ASP A 135 11.90 -5.01 -12.81
CA ASP A 135 12.55 -5.96 -13.71
C ASP A 135 13.72 -6.66 -13.02
N ALA A 136 14.53 -5.92 -12.25
CA ALA A 136 15.66 -6.48 -11.53
C ALA A 136 15.20 -7.46 -10.44
N LEU A 137 14.18 -7.12 -9.67
CA LEU A 137 13.66 -7.99 -8.62
C LEU A 137 13.02 -9.25 -9.22
N ALA A 138 12.25 -9.12 -10.28
CA ALA A 138 11.62 -10.26 -10.94
C ALA A 138 12.66 -11.21 -11.54
N ALA A 139 13.74 -10.68 -12.10
CA ALA A 139 14.82 -11.51 -12.66
C ALA A 139 15.58 -12.27 -11.58
N GLY A 140 15.64 -11.76 -10.37
CA GLY A 140 16.31 -12.39 -9.25
C GLY A 140 15.47 -13.36 -8.44
N SER A 141 14.19 -13.50 -8.78
CA SER A 141 13.26 -14.33 -8.01
C SER A 141 13.12 -15.75 -8.55
#